data_be2131593d0acba25221626609bab893
#
_entry.id   be2131593d0acba25221626609bab893
#
_cell.length_a   1.000
_cell.length_b   1.000
_cell.length_c   1.000
_cell.angle_alpha   90.00
_cell.angle_beta   90.00
_cell.angle_gamma   90.00
#
_symmetry.space_group_name_H-M   'P 1'
#
loop_
_entity.id
_entity.type
_entity.pdbx_description
1 polymer ?
#
loop_
_entity_poly.entity_id
_entity_poly.type
_entity_poly.pdbx_seq_one_letter_code
_entity_poly.pdbx_strand_id
1 'polypeptide(L)'
;MRRVLIIDDHPGVCQALELLLSLHDIQASIATSPADGLALLERQPFGLVIQDMNFTSDTTSGEEGEALFRAIRARRPDLPIILLTAWTRLDAAVALVKAGAADYLAKPWDDAKLVATVENLLELGEANREIATLREARRERRAALTRRHDLAGLVFGSDAMLNLLELAGQIAAAPVPVLITGPNGAGKERIAAFVHANSAARSGPFVALNCGALPADLIEAELFGSDSGAYTGAAKARVGRFEAADGGTLFLDEIGNLPLAGQVKLLRVLETGQFERLGSSKTRRSTVRVLSATNADLRAMVKAGTFREDLFYRLNLIELRLPPLAERRDDVLPLAEHFLAGRARLGEAAREALLAHRWPGNVRELKNAVERAALLGPGAEITPALLGLNAADDGNAGAWRNLDEPSRDAVVAALAEAGGVVSRAANLLGLSRQALYRRLERYGIVP
;
A
#
# COMPACT_ATOMS: atom_id res chain seq x y z
N MET A 1 10.28 17.19 -24.14
CA MET A 1 10.14 18.31 -25.10
C MET A 1 11.51 18.95 -25.27
N ARG A 2 12.16 18.66 -26.41
CA ARG A 2 13.54 19.09 -26.67
C ARG A 2 13.58 20.51 -27.29
N ARG A 3 13.09 21.50 -26.51
CA ARG A 3 13.11 22.90 -26.93
C ARG A 3 13.88 23.75 -25.91
N VAL A 4 14.86 24.50 -26.36
CA VAL A 4 15.76 25.35 -25.56
C VAL A 4 15.50 26.82 -25.90
N LEU A 5 15.47 27.69 -24.91
CA LEU A 5 15.46 29.14 -25.10
C LEU A 5 16.88 29.68 -24.92
N ILE A 6 17.41 30.35 -25.93
CA ILE A 6 18.70 31.04 -25.90
C ILE A 6 18.42 32.51 -25.68
N ILE A 7 19.01 33.12 -24.67
CA ILE A 7 18.89 34.56 -24.36
C ILE A 7 20.30 35.16 -24.37
N ASP A 8 20.66 35.85 -25.41
CA ASP A 8 21.99 36.44 -25.58
C ASP A 8 21.87 37.61 -26.57
N ASP A 9 22.46 38.77 -26.25
CA ASP A 9 22.39 39.99 -27.09
C ASP A 9 23.29 39.88 -28.34
N HIS A 10 24.19 38.88 -28.41
CA HIS A 10 25.14 38.71 -29.48
C HIS A 10 24.58 37.73 -30.53
N PRO A 11 24.18 38.22 -31.75
CA PRO A 11 23.60 37.37 -32.78
C PRO A 11 24.46 36.19 -33.20
N GLY A 12 25.81 36.38 -33.22
CA GLY A 12 26.74 35.29 -33.58
C GLY A 12 26.78 34.15 -32.56
N VAL A 13 26.61 34.47 -31.27
CA VAL A 13 26.51 33.46 -30.21
C VAL A 13 25.20 32.67 -30.32
N CYS A 14 24.10 33.39 -30.53
CA CYS A 14 22.78 32.79 -30.77
C CYS A 14 22.79 31.82 -31.94
N GLN A 15 23.35 32.24 -33.11
CA GLN A 15 23.42 31.39 -34.30
C GLN A 15 24.32 30.16 -34.11
N ALA A 16 25.46 30.33 -33.43
CA ALA A 16 26.35 29.21 -33.14
C ALA A 16 25.69 28.17 -32.22
N LEU A 17 25.00 28.60 -31.17
CA LEU A 17 24.25 27.72 -30.27
C LEU A 17 23.06 27.05 -30.99
N GLU A 18 22.29 27.80 -31.81
CA GLU A 18 21.17 27.25 -32.57
C GLU A 18 21.66 26.16 -33.54
N LEU A 19 22.74 26.43 -34.29
CA LEU A 19 23.33 25.45 -35.21
C LEU A 19 23.80 24.20 -34.43
N LEU A 20 24.55 24.39 -33.36
CA LEU A 20 25.04 23.29 -32.51
C LEU A 20 23.91 22.42 -31.99
N LEU A 21 22.87 23.01 -31.42
CA LEU A 21 21.73 22.29 -30.91
C LEU A 21 20.90 21.60 -31.98
N SER A 22 20.78 22.22 -33.15
CA SER A 22 20.07 21.63 -34.33
C SER A 22 20.72 20.33 -34.82
N LEU A 23 22.04 20.22 -34.75
CA LEU A 23 22.79 19.00 -35.10
C LEU A 23 22.47 17.82 -34.15
N HIS A 24 21.89 18.10 -33.00
CA HIS A 24 21.49 17.12 -31.96
C HIS A 24 19.96 16.99 -31.83
N ASP A 25 19.19 17.36 -32.85
CA ASP A 25 17.71 17.30 -32.83
C ASP A 25 17.06 18.11 -31.70
N ILE A 26 17.71 19.19 -31.26
CA ILE A 26 17.23 20.11 -30.22
C ILE A 26 16.78 21.41 -30.89
N GLN A 27 15.49 21.76 -30.71
CA GLN A 27 14.96 23.02 -31.24
C GLN A 27 15.36 24.19 -30.36
N ALA A 28 15.94 25.22 -30.93
CA ALA A 28 16.25 26.46 -30.23
C ALA A 28 15.23 27.55 -30.57
N SER A 29 14.98 28.46 -29.61
CA SER A 29 14.32 29.75 -29.86
C SER A 29 15.22 30.82 -29.30
N ILE A 30 15.37 31.92 -30.03
CA ILE A 30 16.32 32.99 -29.69
C ILE A 30 15.56 34.19 -29.15
N ALA A 31 16.09 34.80 -28.12
CA ALA A 31 15.75 36.12 -27.63
C ALA A 31 17.02 36.95 -27.51
N THR A 32 16.99 38.18 -28.01
CA THR A 32 18.16 39.07 -27.95
C THR A 32 18.15 40.05 -26.80
N SER A 33 17.14 39.97 -25.94
CA SER A 33 17.03 40.77 -24.73
C SER A 33 16.38 39.98 -23.60
N PRO A 34 16.63 40.34 -22.33
CA PRO A 34 15.91 39.81 -21.17
C PRO A 34 14.39 39.92 -21.28
N ALA A 35 13.88 41.03 -21.79
CA ALA A 35 12.44 41.28 -21.92
C ALA A 35 11.81 40.31 -22.95
N ASP A 36 12.44 40.11 -24.10
CA ASP A 36 11.97 39.15 -25.14
C ASP A 36 12.05 37.72 -24.62
N GLY A 37 13.11 37.37 -23.88
CA GLY A 37 13.25 36.05 -23.26
C GLY A 37 12.11 35.75 -22.28
N LEU A 38 11.77 36.67 -21.41
CA LEU A 38 10.65 36.54 -20.49
C LEU A 38 9.30 36.45 -21.23
N ALA A 39 9.11 37.25 -22.28
CA ALA A 39 7.89 37.21 -23.11
C ALA A 39 7.73 35.86 -23.85
N LEU A 40 8.82 35.26 -24.33
CA LEU A 40 8.80 33.94 -24.94
C LEU A 40 8.46 32.84 -23.93
N LEU A 41 8.98 32.91 -22.70
CA LEU A 41 8.69 31.98 -21.60
C LEU A 41 7.20 31.98 -21.17
N GLU A 42 6.51 33.10 -21.38
CA GLU A 42 5.06 33.19 -21.12
C GLU A 42 4.22 32.58 -22.23
N ARG A 43 4.69 32.68 -23.49
CA ARG A 43 3.92 32.26 -24.68
C ARG A 43 4.08 30.78 -25.02
N GLN A 44 5.22 30.18 -24.70
CA GLN A 44 5.49 28.80 -25.05
C GLN A 44 6.34 28.08 -24.01
N PRO A 45 6.18 26.74 -23.87
CA PRO A 45 6.95 25.95 -22.94
C PRO A 45 8.35 25.64 -23.49
N PHE A 46 9.35 25.73 -22.63
CA PHE A 46 10.74 25.33 -22.87
C PHE A 46 11.17 24.22 -21.89
N GLY A 47 12.14 23.40 -22.33
CA GLY A 47 12.77 22.37 -21.52
C GLY A 47 13.99 22.88 -20.74
N LEU A 48 14.66 23.91 -21.27
CA LEU A 48 15.90 24.49 -20.75
C LEU A 48 16.03 25.93 -21.21
N VAL A 49 16.71 26.74 -20.43
CA VAL A 49 17.16 28.09 -20.83
C VAL A 49 18.70 28.13 -20.83
N ILE A 50 19.27 28.69 -21.88
CA ILE A 50 20.68 29.10 -21.92
C ILE A 50 20.69 30.62 -21.96
N GLN A 51 21.23 31.28 -20.96
CA GLN A 51 21.25 32.73 -20.90
C GLN A 51 22.66 33.30 -20.72
N ASP A 52 22.91 34.45 -21.34
CA ASP A 52 24.10 35.25 -21.04
C ASP A 52 23.95 35.97 -19.69
N MET A 53 25.11 36.28 -19.12
CA MET A 53 25.20 37.04 -17.88
C MET A 53 25.33 38.56 -18.11
N ASN A 54 25.69 39.02 -19.33
CA ASN A 54 25.89 40.43 -19.68
C ASN A 54 25.15 40.74 -20.97
N PHE A 55 24.22 41.69 -20.94
CA PHE A 55 23.38 42.09 -22.10
C PHE A 55 23.72 43.47 -22.64
N THR A 56 24.70 44.17 -22.10
CA THR A 56 25.18 45.43 -22.59
C THR A 56 26.70 45.46 -22.64
N SER A 57 27.25 45.96 -23.77
CA SER A 57 28.69 45.97 -24.02
C SER A 57 29.53 46.76 -23.01
N ASP A 58 28.90 47.64 -22.22
CA ASP A 58 29.57 48.50 -21.25
C ASP A 58 29.52 47.99 -19.80
N THR A 59 28.77 46.93 -19.51
CA THR A 59 28.64 46.37 -18.15
C THR A 59 29.22 44.96 -18.08
N THR A 60 30.31 44.84 -17.32
CA THR A 60 30.93 43.52 -17.00
C THR A 60 30.52 43.00 -15.63
N SER A 61 29.47 43.59 -15.02
CA SER A 61 29.07 43.29 -13.65
C SER A 61 28.29 41.98 -13.48
N GLY A 62 27.61 41.49 -14.53
CA GLY A 62 26.74 40.31 -14.48
C GLY A 62 25.39 40.54 -13.79
N GLU A 63 25.09 41.76 -13.33
CA GLU A 63 23.88 42.10 -12.57
C GLU A 63 22.59 41.89 -13.40
N GLU A 64 22.65 42.18 -14.72
CA GLU A 64 21.49 42.01 -15.62
C GLU A 64 21.14 40.50 -15.79
N GLY A 65 22.14 39.67 -15.97
CA GLY A 65 21.97 38.21 -16.08
C GLY A 65 21.49 37.59 -14.77
N GLU A 66 21.98 38.11 -13.64
CA GLU A 66 21.49 37.67 -12.33
C GLU A 66 20.02 38.07 -12.07
N ALA A 67 19.65 39.27 -12.48
CA ALA A 67 18.28 39.75 -12.39
C ALA A 67 17.34 38.90 -13.27
N LEU A 68 17.75 38.58 -14.51
CA LEU A 68 17.02 37.71 -15.41
C LEU A 68 16.88 36.29 -14.85
N PHE A 69 17.99 35.72 -14.36
CA PHE A 69 17.98 34.40 -13.72
C PHE A 69 16.96 34.34 -12.56
N ARG A 70 16.99 35.33 -11.66
CA ARG A 70 16.02 35.42 -10.56
C ARG A 70 14.59 35.58 -11.06
N ALA A 71 14.37 36.37 -12.12
CA ALA A 71 13.05 36.57 -12.72
C ALA A 71 12.49 35.29 -13.35
N ILE A 72 13.33 34.51 -14.03
CA ILE A 72 12.95 33.22 -14.61
C ILE A 72 12.65 32.21 -13.48
N ARG A 73 13.54 32.15 -12.48
CA ARG A 73 13.39 31.22 -11.36
C ARG A 73 12.12 31.49 -10.54
N ALA A 74 11.73 32.75 -10.36
CA ALA A 74 10.48 33.11 -9.68
C ALA A 74 9.23 32.66 -10.43
N ARG A 75 9.26 32.66 -11.81
CA ARG A 75 8.13 32.25 -12.65
C ARG A 75 8.09 30.75 -12.94
N ARG A 76 9.26 30.14 -13.07
CA ARG A 76 9.47 28.75 -13.47
C ARG A 76 10.52 28.09 -12.56
N PRO A 77 10.17 27.72 -11.32
CA PRO A 77 11.14 27.20 -10.34
C PRO A 77 11.88 25.94 -10.79
N ASP A 78 11.23 25.10 -11.59
CA ASP A 78 11.76 23.80 -12.01
C ASP A 78 12.47 23.83 -13.39
N LEU A 79 12.46 24.99 -14.07
CA LEU A 79 13.08 25.10 -15.41
C LEU A 79 14.61 25.19 -15.25
N PRO A 80 15.39 24.24 -15.80
CA PRO A 80 16.84 24.32 -15.74
C PRO A 80 17.37 25.50 -16.53
N ILE A 81 18.37 26.18 -15.97
CA ILE A 81 19.01 27.38 -16.57
C ILE A 81 20.53 27.14 -16.59
N ILE A 82 21.10 27.19 -17.78
CA ILE A 82 22.55 27.25 -18.00
C ILE A 82 22.94 28.71 -18.16
N LEU A 83 23.95 29.13 -17.42
CA LEU A 83 24.50 30.49 -17.48
C LEU A 83 25.76 30.51 -18.34
N LEU A 84 25.80 31.35 -19.36
CA LEU A 84 27.01 31.60 -20.16
C LEU A 84 27.68 32.89 -19.71
N THR A 85 29.00 32.89 -19.63
CA THR A 85 29.75 34.10 -19.23
C THR A 85 31.13 34.15 -19.86
N ALA A 86 31.60 35.37 -20.13
CA ALA A 86 32.97 35.63 -20.54
C ALA A 86 33.98 35.66 -19.38
N TRP A 87 33.48 35.60 -18.12
CA TRP A 87 34.33 35.79 -16.91
C TRP A 87 34.33 34.57 -16.01
N THR A 88 35.50 34.11 -15.65
CA THR A 88 35.73 32.95 -14.76
C THR A 88 35.85 33.40 -13.27
N ARG A 89 34.89 34.14 -12.75
CA ARG A 89 34.84 34.40 -11.31
C ARG A 89 34.15 33.24 -10.60
N LEU A 90 34.97 32.36 -10.06
CA LEU A 90 34.52 31.13 -9.39
C LEU A 90 33.50 31.39 -8.26
N ASP A 91 33.70 32.47 -7.51
CA ASP A 91 32.79 32.82 -6.39
C ASP A 91 31.37 33.17 -6.85
N ALA A 92 31.24 33.91 -7.97
CA ALA A 92 29.95 34.24 -8.54
C ALA A 92 29.23 32.99 -9.12
N ALA A 93 29.98 32.12 -9.82
CA ALA A 93 29.47 30.86 -10.32
C ALA A 93 28.92 29.96 -9.19
N VAL A 94 29.66 29.79 -8.11
CA VAL A 94 29.24 29.02 -6.93
C VAL A 94 28.00 29.61 -6.29
N ALA A 95 27.88 30.94 -6.19
CA ALA A 95 26.69 31.59 -5.63
C ALA A 95 25.44 31.35 -6.47
N LEU A 96 25.55 31.40 -7.81
CA LEU A 96 24.43 31.19 -8.73
C LEU A 96 24.01 29.71 -8.81
N VAL A 97 24.94 28.76 -8.75
CA VAL A 97 24.62 27.33 -8.63
C VAL A 97 23.91 27.06 -7.30
N LYS A 98 24.34 27.64 -6.18
CA LYS A 98 23.61 27.59 -4.89
C LYS A 98 22.23 28.23 -4.96
N ALA A 99 22.05 29.25 -5.81
CA ALA A 99 20.75 29.88 -6.07
C ALA A 99 19.87 29.08 -7.04
N GLY A 100 20.36 27.93 -7.53
CA GLY A 100 19.58 26.99 -8.33
C GLY A 100 19.89 26.99 -9.84
N ALA A 101 20.97 27.63 -10.31
CA ALA A 101 21.41 27.44 -11.69
C ALA A 101 21.80 25.98 -11.94
N ALA A 102 21.40 25.44 -13.10
CA ALA A 102 21.69 24.04 -13.42
C ALA A 102 23.14 23.82 -13.79
N ASP A 103 23.73 24.75 -14.51
CA ASP A 103 25.17 24.76 -14.81
C ASP A 103 25.63 26.17 -15.17
N TYR A 104 26.97 26.33 -15.24
CA TYR A 104 27.66 27.56 -15.54
C TYR A 104 28.83 27.27 -16.50
N LEU A 105 28.83 27.87 -17.68
CA LEU A 105 29.81 27.63 -18.73
C LEU A 105 30.51 28.94 -19.16
N ALA A 106 31.81 28.86 -19.34
CA ALA A 106 32.62 29.98 -19.84
C ALA A 106 32.50 30.11 -21.36
N LYS A 107 32.55 31.35 -21.89
CA LYS A 107 32.74 31.65 -23.30
C LYS A 107 34.27 31.81 -23.56
N PRO A 108 34.86 31.16 -24.57
CA PRO A 108 34.24 30.19 -25.46
C PRO A 108 34.03 28.84 -24.73
N TRP A 109 32.89 28.21 -25.07
CA TRP A 109 32.51 26.91 -24.48
C TRP A 109 33.11 25.73 -25.27
N ASP A 110 33.14 24.58 -24.63
CA ASP A 110 33.37 23.28 -25.26
C ASP A 110 32.03 22.73 -25.78
N ASP A 111 31.92 22.50 -27.09
CA ASP A 111 30.69 22.05 -27.73
C ASP A 111 30.21 20.72 -27.19
N ALA A 112 31.11 19.76 -26.99
CA ALA A 112 30.74 18.43 -26.49
C ALA A 112 30.23 18.50 -25.05
N LYS A 113 30.85 19.33 -24.20
CA LYS A 113 30.40 19.55 -22.83
C LYS A 113 29.05 20.25 -22.78
N LEU A 114 28.86 21.30 -23.59
CA LEU A 114 27.58 22.03 -23.66
C LEU A 114 26.43 21.11 -24.07
N VAL A 115 26.61 20.36 -25.15
CA VAL A 115 25.62 19.42 -25.66
C VAL A 115 25.27 18.36 -24.63
N ALA A 116 26.30 17.71 -24.03
CA ALA A 116 26.06 16.71 -23.01
C ALA A 116 25.29 17.28 -21.79
N THR A 117 25.62 18.49 -21.35
CA THR A 117 24.89 19.16 -20.25
C THR A 117 23.43 19.45 -20.66
N VAL A 118 23.20 19.96 -21.86
CA VAL A 118 21.84 20.25 -22.36
C VAL A 118 21.01 18.98 -22.47
N GLU A 119 21.56 17.90 -23.06
CA GLU A 119 20.87 16.61 -23.19
C GLU A 119 20.48 16.03 -21.83
N ASN A 120 21.41 15.95 -20.89
CA ASN A 120 21.17 15.45 -19.55
C ASN A 120 20.07 16.26 -18.80
N LEU A 121 20.09 17.59 -18.92
CA LEU A 121 19.09 18.45 -18.27
C LEU A 121 17.71 18.33 -18.91
N LEU A 122 17.64 18.16 -20.23
CA LEU A 122 16.39 17.93 -20.96
C LEU A 122 15.78 16.57 -20.58
N GLU A 123 16.59 15.52 -20.54
CA GLU A 123 16.15 14.17 -20.12
C GLU A 123 15.65 14.15 -18.67
N LEU A 124 16.40 14.77 -17.76
CA LEU A 124 15.97 14.91 -16.37
C LEU A 124 14.66 15.70 -16.25
N GLY A 125 14.52 16.79 -17.03
CA GLY A 125 13.32 17.60 -17.06
C GLY A 125 12.12 16.85 -17.64
N GLU A 126 12.32 15.95 -18.63
CA GLU A 126 11.27 15.09 -19.17
C GLU A 126 10.83 14.04 -18.16
N ALA A 127 11.77 13.35 -17.53
CA ALA A 127 11.47 12.36 -16.49
C ALA A 127 10.71 12.97 -15.32
N ASN A 128 11.13 14.14 -14.83
CA ASN A 128 10.44 14.85 -13.76
C ASN A 128 9.00 15.25 -14.12
N ARG A 129 8.77 15.69 -15.36
CA ARG A 129 7.41 16.03 -15.85
C ARG A 129 6.53 14.81 -15.96
N GLU A 130 7.05 13.70 -16.46
CA GLU A 130 6.31 12.44 -16.54
C GLU A 130 5.91 11.96 -15.14
N ILE A 131 6.85 11.98 -14.19
CA ILE A 131 6.56 11.64 -12.79
C ILE A 131 5.48 12.57 -12.20
N ALA A 132 5.55 13.88 -12.46
CA ALA A 132 4.56 14.83 -11.98
C ALA A 132 3.16 14.54 -12.57
N THR A 133 3.08 14.25 -13.89
CA THR A 133 1.84 13.91 -14.57
C THR A 133 1.24 12.62 -14.00
N LEU A 134 2.06 11.58 -13.80
CA LEU A 134 1.61 10.31 -13.21
C LEU A 134 1.12 10.51 -11.77
N ARG A 135 1.81 11.33 -10.98
CA ARG A 135 1.40 11.66 -9.60
C ARG A 135 0.05 12.39 -9.58
N GLU A 136 -0.16 13.35 -10.46
CA GLU A 136 -1.42 14.08 -10.54
C GLU A 136 -2.57 13.18 -11.00
N ALA A 137 -2.39 12.38 -12.04
CA ALA A 137 -3.38 11.41 -12.49
C ALA A 137 -3.76 10.43 -11.35
N ARG A 138 -2.76 9.94 -10.59
CA ARG A 138 -3.00 9.09 -9.41
C ARG A 138 -3.82 9.82 -8.33
N ARG A 139 -3.47 11.07 -8.07
CA ARG A 139 -4.18 11.91 -7.10
C ARG A 139 -5.64 12.14 -7.49
N GLU A 140 -5.89 12.43 -8.76
CA GLU A 140 -7.23 12.61 -9.31
C GLU A 140 -8.08 11.32 -9.22
N ARG A 141 -7.51 10.15 -9.59
CA ARG A 141 -8.19 8.86 -9.46
C ARG A 141 -8.58 8.58 -8.00
N ARG A 142 -7.65 8.82 -7.06
CA ARG A 142 -7.92 8.65 -5.63
C ARG A 142 -9.02 9.59 -5.14
N ALA A 143 -8.98 10.85 -5.56
CA ALA A 143 -10.02 11.83 -5.22
C ALA A 143 -11.38 11.44 -5.82
N ALA A 144 -11.41 10.91 -7.04
CA ALA A 144 -12.63 10.42 -7.69
C ALA A 144 -13.23 9.22 -6.94
N LEU A 145 -12.39 8.26 -6.51
CA LEU A 145 -12.84 7.13 -5.69
C LEU A 145 -13.47 7.59 -4.39
N THR A 146 -12.79 8.50 -3.66
CA THR A 146 -13.27 9.04 -2.36
C THR A 146 -14.57 9.86 -2.49
N ARG A 147 -14.78 10.53 -3.64
CA ARG A 147 -16.05 11.25 -3.89
C ARG A 147 -17.21 10.31 -4.20
N ARG A 148 -16.95 9.16 -4.83
CA ARG A 148 -18.01 8.24 -5.30
C ARG A 148 -18.38 7.19 -4.26
N HIS A 149 -17.46 6.84 -3.35
CA HIS A 149 -17.58 5.70 -2.46
C HIS A 149 -17.26 6.08 -1.01
N ASP A 150 -18.00 5.49 -0.09
CA ASP A 150 -17.65 5.47 1.33
C ASP A 150 -16.49 4.50 1.54
N LEU A 151 -15.38 4.99 2.00
CA LEU A 151 -14.19 4.17 2.25
C LEU A 151 -14.33 3.24 3.47
N ALA A 152 -15.38 3.37 4.28
CA ALA A 152 -15.60 2.59 5.51
C ALA A 152 -14.38 2.58 6.45
N GLY A 153 -13.64 3.69 6.52
CA GLY A 153 -12.43 3.83 7.33
C GLY A 153 -11.19 3.14 6.75
N LEU A 154 -11.19 2.76 5.47
CA LEU A 154 -10.01 2.25 4.76
C LEU A 154 -8.98 3.35 4.55
N VAL A 155 -7.73 3.02 4.89
CA VAL A 155 -6.55 3.85 4.62
C VAL A 155 -5.63 3.08 3.68
N PHE A 156 -5.18 3.75 2.62
CA PHE A 156 -4.28 3.16 1.62
C PHE A 156 -3.44 4.25 0.94
N GLY A 157 -2.34 3.86 0.33
CA GLY A 157 -1.44 4.73 -0.44
C GLY A 157 -1.10 4.16 -1.80
N SER A 158 -1.11 2.82 -1.95
CA SER A 158 -0.65 2.09 -3.13
C SER A 158 -1.64 2.09 -4.28
N ASP A 159 -1.12 1.97 -5.52
CA ASP A 159 -1.94 1.78 -6.72
C ASP A 159 -2.62 0.41 -6.75
N ALA A 160 -1.99 -0.61 -6.16
CA ALA A 160 -2.59 -1.92 -6.03
C ALA A 160 -3.92 -1.86 -5.25
N MET A 161 -3.94 -1.11 -4.14
CA MET A 161 -5.17 -0.89 -3.37
C MET A 161 -6.16 0.01 -4.10
N LEU A 162 -5.69 1.06 -4.80
CA LEU A 162 -6.56 1.92 -5.59
C LEU A 162 -7.32 1.11 -6.65
N ASN A 163 -6.61 0.28 -7.43
CA ASN A 163 -7.21 -0.59 -8.45
C ASN A 163 -8.20 -1.59 -7.85
N LEU A 164 -7.85 -2.20 -6.71
CA LEU A 164 -8.73 -3.13 -5.99
C LEU A 164 -10.02 -2.44 -5.53
N LEU A 165 -9.92 -1.23 -4.97
CA LEU A 165 -11.07 -0.48 -4.48
C LEU A 165 -11.95 0.07 -5.61
N GLU A 166 -11.37 0.46 -6.74
CA GLU A 166 -12.13 0.83 -7.94
C GLU A 166 -12.98 -0.36 -8.44
N LEU A 167 -12.38 -1.55 -8.54
CA LEU A 167 -13.10 -2.77 -8.89
C LEU A 167 -14.17 -3.12 -7.84
N ALA A 168 -13.80 -3.09 -6.56
CA ALA A 168 -14.74 -3.35 -5.46
C ALA A 168 -15.92 -2.37 -5.47
N GLY A 169 -15.69 -1.09 -5.77
CA GLY A 169 -16.72 -0.08 -5.90
C GLY A 169 -17.67 -0.34 -7.08
N GLN A 170 -17.13 -0.75 -8.24
CA GLN A 170 -17.93 -1.10 -9.42
C GLN A 170 -18.90 -2.25 -9.15
N ILE A 171 -18.43 -3.27 -8.42
CA ILE A 171 -19.26 -4.47 -8.12
C ILE A 171 -20.12 -4.30 -6.86
N ALA A 172 -19.89 -3.26 -6.07
CA ALA A 172 -20.61 -3.07 -4.81
C ALA A 172 -22.12 -2.99 -4.98
N ALA A 173 -22.60 -2.35 -6.05
CA ALA A 173 -24.02 -2.21 -6.33
C ALA A 173 -24.70 -3.51 -6.75
N ALA A 174 -23.97 -4.48 -7.32
CA ALA A 174 -24.52 -5.74 -7.78
C ALA A 174 -24.75 -6.71 -6.59
N PRO A 175 -25.92 -7.37 -6.47
CA PRO A 175 -26.21 -8.28 -5.38
C PRO A 175 -25.60 -9.67 -5.61
N VAL A 176 -24.35 -9.73 -6.04
CA VAL A 176 -23.63 -10.97 -6.36
C VAL A 176 -22.69 -11.38 -5.24
N PRO A 177 -22.42 -12.70 -5.06
CA PRO A 177 -21.38 -13.18 -4.19
C PRO A 177 -20.00 -12.68 -4.64
N VAL A 178 -19.16 -12.37 -3.67
CA VAL A 178 -17.78 -11.92 -3.89
C VAL A 178 -16.84 -12.74 -3.00
N LEU A 179 -15.79 -13.28 -3.59
CA LEU A 179 -14.71 -13.95 -2.88
C LEU A 179 -13.51 -13.01 -2.73
N ILE A 180 -13.09 -12.77 -1.50
CA ILE A 180 -11.93 -11.96 -1.17
C ILE A 180 -10.77 -12.88 -0.81
N THR A 181 -9.74 -12.95 -1.66
CA THR A 181 -8.57 -13.78 -1.43
C THR A 181 -7.38 -12.94 -0.97
N GLY A 182 -6.50 -13.53 -0.16
CA GLY A 182 -5.28 -12.85 0.29
C GLY A 182 -4.76 -13.38 1.63
N PRO A 183 -3.52 -13.03 1.99
CA PRO A 183 -2.87 -13.56 3.18
C PRO A 183 -3.56 -13.12 4.49
N ASN A 184 -3.22 -13.84 5.56
CA ASN A 184 -3.73 -13.49 6.89
C ASN A 184 -3.24 -12.11 7.32
N GLY A 185 -4.12 -11.36 7.99
CA GLY A 185 -3.81 -10.01 8.46
C GLY A 185 -3.73 -8.94 7.37
N ALA A 186 -4.02 -9.25 6.08
CA ALA A 186 -3.96 -8.28 4.98
C ALA A 186 -5.09 -7.25 5.02
N GLY A 187 -6.22 -7.53 5.71
CA GLY A 187 -7.35 -6.61 5.83
C GLY A 187 -8.57 -6.99 5.01
N LYS A 188 -8.80 -8.28 4.72
CA LYS A 188 -9.93 -8.79 3.94
C LYS A 188 -11.30 -8.33 4.46
N GLU A 189 -11.48 -8.30 5.78
CA GLU A 189 -12.70 -7.81 6.43
C GLU A 189 -12.99 -6.34 6.11
N ARG A 190 -11.94 -5.49 5.99
CA ARG A 190 -12.09 -4.07 5.61
C ARG A 190 -12.56 -3.90 4.18
N ILE A 191 -12.11 -4.78 3.27
CA ILE A 191 -12.63 -4.81 1.90
C ILE A 191 -14.10 -5.24 1.87
N ALA A 192 -14.48 -6.23 2.67
CA ALA A 192 -15.88 -6.64 2.79
C ALA A 192 -16.76 -5.51 3.35
N ALA A 193 -16.28 -4.78 4.37
CA ALA A 193 -16.98 -3.61 4.91
C ALA A 193 -17.12 -2.49 3.87
N PHE A 194 -16.10 -2.23 3.06
CA PHE A 194 -16.18 -1.29 1.95
C PHE A 194 -17.22 -1.70 0.91
N VAL A 195 -17.26 -2.98 0.50
CA VAL A 195 -18.25 -3.49 -0.46
C VAL A 195 -19.67 -3.36 0.12
N HIS A 196 -19.86 -3.66 1.40
CA HIS A 196 -21.15 -3.49 2.07
C HIS A 196 -21.58 -2.02 2.11
N ALA A 197 -20.72 -1.10 2.57
CA ALA A 197 -21.01 0.33 2.70
C ALA A 197 -21.43 0.99 1.37
N ASN A 198 -20.97 0.43 0.24
CA ASN A 198 -21.29 0.93 -1.11
C ASN A 198 -22.33 0.08 -1.85
N SER A 199 -22.99 -0.85 -1.16
CA SER A 199 -23.99 -1.73 -1.73
C SER A 199 -25.42 -1.21 -1.57
N ALA A 200 -26.38 -1.84 -2.27
CA ALA A 200 -27.80 -1.61 -2.07
C ALA A 200 -28.25 -2.02 -0.64
N ALA A 201 -27.55 -2.95 0.01
CA ALA A 201 -27.81 -3.43 1.36
C ALA A 201 -27.10 -2.62 2.47
N ARG A 202 -26.52 -1.46 2.17
CA ARG A 202 -25.72 -0.64 3.12
C ARG A 202 -26.47 -0.18 4.36
N SER A 203 -27.80 -0.08 4.28
CA SER A 203 -28.66 0.27 5.42
C SER A 203 -29.03 -0.93 6.28
N GLY A 204 -28.78 -2.15 5.80
CA GLY A 204 -29.02 -3.40 6.52
C GLY A 204 -27.82 -3.77 7.41
N PRO A 205 -27.95 -4.87 8.17
CA PRO A 205 -26.88 -5.32 9.03
C PRO A 205 -25.66 -5.86 8.26
N PHE A 206 -24.44 -5.57 8.74
CA PHE A 206 -23.23 -6.25 8.35
C PHE A 206 -22.85 -7.25 9.43
N VAL A 207 -23.04 -8.54 9.14
CA VAL A 207 -22.78 -9.62 10.10
C VAL A 207 -21.55 -10.40 9.66
N ALA A 208 -20.52 -10.45 10.49
CA ALA A 208 -19.30 -11.20 10.23
C ALA A 208 -19.31 -12.52 11.02
N LEU A 209 -18.79 -13.58 10.38
CA LEU A 209 -18.51 -14.86 11.02
C LEU A 209 -17.16 -15.37 10.54
N ASN A 210 -16.26 -15.69 11.47
CA ASN A 210 -15.01 -16.40 11.15
C ASN A 210 -15.23 -17.90 11.29
N CYS A 211 -15.14 -18.62 10.17
CA CYS A 211 -15.33 -20.07 10.12
C CYS A 211 -14.17 -20.85 10.75
N GLY A 212 -12.99 -20.24 10.92
CA GLY A 212 -11.83 -20.85 11.57
C GLY A 212 -11.80 -20.71 13.10
N ALA A 213 -12.62 -19.81 13.65
CA ALA A 213 -12.61 -19.51 15.07
C ALA A 213 -13.48 -20.46 15.92
N LEU A 214 -14.31 -21.28 15.29
CA LEU A 214 -15.30 -22.13 15.94
C LEU A 214 -15.00 -23.63 15.69
N PRO A 215 -15.30 -24.52 16.65
CA PRO A 215 -15.34 -25.94 16.43
C PRO A 215 -16.33 -26.30 15.30
N ALA A 216 -15.99 -27.31 14.50
CA ALA A 216 -16.78 -27.73 13.35
C ALA A 216 -18.26 -27.98 13.68
N ASP A 217 -18.54 -28.58 14.83
CA ASP A 217 -19.90 -28.90 15.28
C ASP A 217 -20.75 -27.66 15.65
N LEU A 218 -20.10 -26.53 15.94
CA LEU A 218 -20.79 -25.29 16.32
C LEU A 218 -20.99 -24.33 15.15
N ILE A 219 -20.21 -24.45 14.08
CA ILE A 219 -20.29 -23.55 12.91
C ILE A 219 -21.69 -23.58 12.30
N GLU A 220 -22.27 -24.77 12.13
CA GLU A 220 -23.62 -24.89 11.57
C GLU A 220 -24.68 -24.25 12.45
N ALA A 221 -24.59 -24.43 13.78
CA ALA A 221 -25.49 -23.79 14.74
C ALA A 221 -25.38 -22.27 14.73
N GLU A 222 -24.17 -21.73 14.58
CA GLU A 222 -23.97 -20.28 14.46
C GLU A 222 -24.48 -19.75 13.12
N LEU A 223 -24.25 -20.44 12.00
CA LEU A 223 -24.69 -20.00 10.68
C LEU A 223 -26.21 -20.02 10.54
N PHE A 224 -26.83 -21.17 10.82
CA PHE A 224 -28.24 -21.43 10.53
C PHE A 224 -29.16 -21.29 11.72
N GLY A 225 -28.60 -21.23 12.93
CA GLY A 225 -29.35 -21.23 14.18
C GLY A 225 -29.70 -22.64 14.66
N SER A 226 -30.19 -22.74 15.88
CA SER A 226 -30.63 -24.00 16.49
C SER A 226 -31.89 -23.80 17.28
N ASP A 227 -32.80 -24.81 17.27
CA ASP A 227 -33.92 -24.88 18.19
C ASP A 227 -33.47 -25.57 19.50
N SER A 228 -34.22 -25.42 20.58
CA SER A 228 -33.91 -26.05 21.86
C SER A 228 -33.87 -27.57 21.73
N GLY A 229 -32.83 -28.21 22.28
CA GLY A 229 -32.62 -29.66 22.22
C GLY A 229 -31.95 -30.16 20.92
N ALA A 230 -31.56 -29.28 20.00
CA ALA A 230 -30.97 -29.66 18.72
C ALA A 230 -29.64 -30.42 18.84
N TYR A 231 -28.86 -30.19 19.94
CA TYR A 231 -27.62 -30.87 20.27
C TYR A 231 -27.38 -30.85 21.79
N THR A 232 -26.45 -31.65 22.29
CA THR A 232 -26.08 -31.70 23.68
C THR A 232 -25.53 -30.33 24.15
N GLY A 233 -26.34 -29.58 24.96
CA GLY A 233 -26.02 -28.21 25.40
C GLY A 233 -26.89 -27.12 24.77
N ALA A 234 -27.78 -27.42 23.83
CA ALA A 234 -28.72 -26.48 23.25
C ALA A 234 -29.95 -26.27 24.16
N ALA A 235 -29.75 -25.65 25.32
CA ALA A 235 -30.83 -25.41 26.27
C ALA A 235 -31.87 -24.38 25.78
N LYS A 236 -31.50 -23.48 24.87
CA LYS A 236 -32.37 -22.43 24.31
C LYS A 236 -32.20 -22.35 22.81
N ALA A 237 -33.29 -21.97 22.11
CA ALA A 237 -33.19 -21.67 20.69
C ALA A 237 -32.29 -20.44 20.44
N ARG A 238 -31.45 -20.52 19.39
CA ARG A 238 -30.53 -19.44 18.97
C ARG A 238 -30.81 -19.02 17.54
N VAL A 239 -30.80 -17.71 17.31
CA VAL A 239 -30.88 -17.11 15.99
C VAL A 239 -29.57 -17.27 15.27
N GLY A 240 -29.60 -17.76 14.02
CA GLY A 240 -28.41 -17.93 13.19
C GLY A 240 -27.96 -16.63 12.51
N ARG A 241 -26.72 -16.63 11.99
CA ARG A 241 -26.13 -15.48 11.30
C ARG A 241 -26.89 -15.11 10.02
N PHE A 242 -27.48 -16.09 9.31
CA PHE A 242 -28.33 -15.82 8.15
C PHE A 242 -29.59 -15.05 8.53
N GLU A 243 -30.23 -15.38 9.63
CA GLU A 243 -31.38 -14.62 10.13
C GLU A 243 -30.96 -13.22 10.61
N ALA A 244 -29.84 -13.12 11.31
CA ALA A 244 -29.32 -11.85 11.81
C ALA A 244 -28.88 -10.90 10.70
N ALA A 245 -28.50 -11.44 9.53
CA ALA A 245 -28.05 -10.68 8.36
C ALA A 245 -29.18 -10.38 7.38
N ASP A 246 -30.42 -10.71 7.69
CA ASP A 246 -31.55 -10.51 6.76
C ASP A 246 -31.70 -9.05 6.32
N GLY A 247 -31.86 -8.83 5.02
CA GLY A 247 -31.87 -7.51 4.39
C GLY A 247 -30.48 -6.82 4.32
N GLY A 248 -29.41 -7.50 4.75
CA GLY A 248 -28.05 -6.97 4.85
C GLY A 248 -26.98 -7.81 4.15
N THR A 249 -25.84 -7.91 4.78
CA THR A 249 -24.66 -8.65 4.26
C THR A 249 -24.11 -9.60 5.33
N LEU A 250 -23.89 -10.86 4.93
CA LEU A 250 -23.17 -11.85 5.72
C LEU A 250 -21.75 -11.98 5.16
N PHE A 251 -20.76 -11.71 6.00
CA PHE A 251 -19.35 -11.89 5.69
C PHE A 251 -18.83 -13.17 6.35
N LEU A 252 -18.36 -14.12 5.53
CA LEU A 252 -17.80 -15.40 5.94
C LEU A 252 -16.28 -15.36 5.80
N ASP A 253 -15.57 -15.12 6.90
CA ASP A 253 -14.12 -15.17 6.90
C ASP A 253 -13.63 -16.61 7.06
N GLU A 254 -12.47 -16.90 6.45
CA GLU A 254 -11.84 -18.23 6.44
C GLU A 254 -12.80 -19.35 5.96
N ILE A 255 -13.52 -19.08 4.86
CA ILE A 255 -14.57 -20.00 4.32
C ILE A 255 -14.02 -21.41 4.01
N GLY A 256 -12.71 -21.55 3.75
CA GLY A 256 -12.06 -22.86 3.56
C GLY A 256 -12.19 -23.78 4.77
N ASN A 257 -12.40 -23.26 5.97
CA ASN A 257 -12.57 -24.04 7.19
C ASN A 257 -14.00 -24.53 7.43
N LEU A 258 -14.96 -24.18 6.55
CA LEU A 258 -16.33 -24.65 6.66
C LEU A 258 -16.43 -26.16 6.42
N PRO A 259 -16.97 -26.96 7.36
CA PRO A 259 -17.15 -28.40 7.18
C PRO A 259 -18.03 -28.75 5.99
N LEU A 260 -17.82 -29.90 5.35
CA LEU A 260 -18.57 -30.34 4.16
C LEU A 260 -20.10 -30.31 4.37
N ALA A 261 -20.61 -30.69 5.54
CA ALA A 261 -22.04 -30.61 5.86
C ALA A 261 -22.53 -29.15 5.84
N GLY A 262 -21.79 -28.20 6.39
CA GLY A 262 -22.07 -26.77 6.33
C GLY A 262 -22.00 -26.22 4.90
N GLN A 263 -21.07 -26.73 4.08
CA GLN A 263 -20.95 -26.33 2.66
C GLN A 263 -22.21 -26.71 1.86
N VAL A 264 -22.79 -27.88 2.09
CA VAL A 264 -24.05 -28.33 1.43
C VAL A 264 -25.20 -27.40 1.79
N LYS A 265 -25.34 -27.07 3.08
CA LYS A 265 -26.39 -26.16 3.55
C LYS A 265 -26.21 -24.74 3.02
N LEU A 266 -24.96 -24.26 3.02
CA LEU A 266 -24.63 -22.93 2.48
C LEU A 266 -24.97 -22.83 1.00
N LEU A 267 -24.67 -23.85 0.19
CA LEU A 267 -25.03 -23.88 -1.22
C LEU A 267 -26.53 -23.75 -1.40
N ARG A 268 -27.36 -24.54 -0.66
CA ARG A 268 -28.81 -24.45 -0.70
C ARG A 268 -29.32 -23.05 -0.41
N VAL A 269 -28.77 -22.37 0.59
CA VAL A 269 -29.13 -20.98 0.92
C VAL A 269 -28.75 -20.01 -0.18
N LEU A 270 -27.58 -20.15 -0.78
CA LEU A 270 -27.12 -19.31 -1.89
C LEU A 270 -27.96 -19.48 -3.17
N GLU A 271 -28.61 -20.65 -3.36
CA GLU A 271 -29.45 -20.94 -4.52
C GLU A 271 -30.89 -20.52 -4.31
N THR A 272 -31.44 -20.81 -3.12
CA THR A 272 -32.87 -20.72 -2.87
C THR A 272 -33.27 -19.60 -1.90
N GLY A 273 -32.32 -19.08 -1.14
CA GLY A 273 -32.55 -18.17 0.00
C GLY A 273 -33.23 -18.86 1.19
N GLN A 274 -33.30 -20.22 1.19
CA GLN A 274 -33.98 -20.99 2.21
C GLN A 274 -33.05 -21.83 3.04
N PHE A 275 -33.34 -21.95 4.34
CA PHE A 275 -32.60 -22.79 5.28
C PHE A 275 -33.48 -23.23 6.44
N GLU A 276 -33.00 -24.16 7.21
CA GLU A 276 -33.64 -24.69 8.41
C GLU A 276 -32.65 -24.59 9.59
N ARG A 277 -33.18 -24.29 10.77
CA ARG A 277 -32.36 -24.34 12.00
C ARG A 277 -32.01 -25.80 12.33
N LEU A 278 -30.90 -26.00 13.05
CA LEU A 278 -30.58 -27.32 13.55
C LEU A 278 -31.68 -27.79 14.52
N GLY A 279 -32.09 -29.06 14.33
CA GLY A 279 -33.18 -29.66 15.11
C GLY A 279 -34.59 -29.21 14.70
N SER A 280 -34.75 -28.49 13.58
CA SER A 280 -36.05 -28.01 13.08
C SER A 280 -36.24 -28.41 11.62
N SER A 281 -37.48 -28.74 11.26
CA SER A 281 -37.92 -28.95 9.87
C SER A 281 -38.63 -27.74 9.29
N LYS A 282 -38.71 -26.62 10.04
CA LYS A 282 -39.33 -25.40 9.61
C LYS A 282 -38.41 -24.62 8.67
N THR A 283 -38.81 -24.55 7.39
CA THR A 283 -38.10 -23.75 6.40
C THR A 283 -38.22 -22.26 6.70
N ARG A 284 -37.11 -21.55 6.71
CA ARG A 284 -36.97 -20.11 6.86
C ARG A 284 -36.43 -19.52 5.57
N ARG A 285 -36.70 -18.24 5.35
CA ARG A 285 -36.19 -17.50 4.18
C ARG A 285 -35.46 -16.25 4.65
N SER A 286 -34.34 -15.95 3.99
CA SER A 286 -33.56 -14.74 4.25
C SER A 286 -33.03 -14.20 2.93
N THR A 287 -33.01 -12.87 2.81
CA THR A 287 -32.46 -12.16 1.66
C THR A 287 -31.14 -11.51 2.08
N VAL A 288 -30.03 -12.22 1.89
CA VAL A 288 -28.71 -11.81 2.38
C VAL A 288 -27.72 -11.77 1.22
N ARG A 289 -26.95 -10.70 1.14
CA ARG A 289 -25.76 -10.68 0.29
C ARG A 289 -24.61 -11.42 0.99
N VAL A 290 -24.01 -12.41 0.33
CA VAL A 290 -22.88 -13.16 0.91
C VAL A 290 -21.57 -12.65 0.33
N LEU A 291 -20.65 -12.28 1.22
CA LEU A 291 -19.25 -12.00 0.93
C LEU A 291 -18.40 -13.07 1.64
N SER A 292 -17.44 -13.66 0.96
CA SER A 292 -16.57 -14.70 1.53
C SER A 292 -15.11 -14.28 1.49
N ALA A 293 -14.32 -14.70 2.47
CA ALA A 293 -12.88 -14.47 2.45
C ALA A 293 -12.10 -15.73 2.78
N THR A 294 -10.90 -15.87 2.22
CA THR A 294 -10.00 -16.97 2.51
C THR A 294 -8.54 -16.61 2.24
N ASN A 295 -7.64 -17.27 2.96
CA ASN A 295 -6.22 -17.32 2.66
C ASN A 295 -5.80 -18.67 2.02
N ALA A 296 -6.72 -19.65 1.99
CA ALA A 296 -6.48 -20.97 1.44
C ALA A 296 -6.69 -20.99 -0.08
N ASP A 297 -5.99 -21.88 -0.75
CA ASP A 297 -6.25 -22.22 -2.15
C ASP A 297 -7.47 -23.14 -2.25
N LEU A 298 -8.66 -22.54 -2.45
CA LEU A 298 -9.90 -23.31 -2.58
C LEU A 298 -9.87 -24.26 -3.78
N ARG A 299 -9.13 -23.95 -4.86
CA ARG A 299 -9.01 -24.83 -6.02
C ARG A 299 -8.24 -26.10 -5.67
N ALA A 300 -7.18 -25.98 -4.89
CA ALA A 300 -6.46 -27.13 -4.36
C ALA A 300 -7.33 -27.94 -3.40
N MET A 301 -8.14 -27.28 -2.57
CA MET A 301 -9.09 -27.95 -1.66
C MET A 301 -10.21 -28.70 -2.40
N VAL A 302 -10.70 -28.15 -3.52
CA VAL A 302 -11.66 -28.85 -4.41
C VAL A 302 -11.03 -30.13 -4.95
N LYS A 303 -9.79 -30.07 -5.46
CA LYS A 303 -9.07 -31.25 -5.95
C LYS A 303 -8.83 -32.30 -4.86
N ALA A 304 -8.63 -31.86 -3.62
CA ALA A 304 -8.45 -32.73 -2.45
C ALA A 304 -9.78 -33.28 -1.89
N GLY A 305 -10.95 -32.85 -2.41
CA GLY A 305 -12.27 -33.25 -1.91
C GLY A 305 -12.65 -32.65 -0.56
N THR A 306 -11.91 -31.65 -0.06
CA THR A 306 -12.21 -30.95 1.21
C THR A 306 -13.10 -29.71 1.04
N PHE A 307 -13.27 -29.24 -0.20
CA PHE A 307 -14.19 -28.18 -0.56
C PHE A 307 -15.01 -28.59 -1.80
N ARG A 308 -16.29 -28.30 -1.80
CA ARG A 308 -17.18 -28.68 -2.91
C ARG A 308 -16.99 -27.75 -4.10
N GLU A 309 -16.94 -28.34 -5.29
CA GLU A 309 -16.75 -27.62 -6.54
C GLU A 309 -17.96 -26.72 -6.88
N ASP A 310 -19.18 -27.19 -6.66
CA ASP A 310 -20.42 -26.45 -6.89
C ASP A 310 -20.48 -25.17 -6.00
N LEU A 311 -20.14 -25.28 -4.73
CA LEU A 311 -20.08 -24.15 -3.83
C LEU A 311 -18.96 -23.17 -4.25
N PHE A 312 -17.80 -23.66 -4.66
CA PHE A 312 -16.70 -22.82 -5.14
C PHE A 312 -17.17 -21.92 -6.29
N TYR A 313 -17.78 -22.46 -7.33
CA TYR A 313 -18.28 -21.66 -8.45
C TYR A 313 -19.41 -20.69 -8.04
N ARG A 314 -20.20 -21.03 -7.05
CA ARG A 314 -21.27 -20.16 -6.56
C ARG A 314 -20.74 -18.99 -5.75
N LEU A 315 -19.65 -19.16 -4.99
CA LEU A 315 -19.01 -18.11 -4.20
C LEU A 315 -18.05 -17.26 -5.04
N ASN A 316 -17.34 -17.86 -5.98
CA ASN A 316 -16.29 -17.23 -6.78
C ASN A 316 -16.82 -16.70 -8.12
N LEU A 317 -17.92 -15.94 -8.08
CA LEU A 317 -18.41 -15.25 -9.27
C LEU A 317 -17.51 -14.05 -9.60
N ILE A 318 -17.06 -13.33 -8.57
CA ILE A 318 -16.09 -12.25 -8.67
C ILE A 318 -15.05 -12.44 -7.56
N GLU A 319 -13.76 -12.45 -7.94
CA GLU A 319 -12.66 -12.53 -7.00
C GLU A 319 -12.00 -11.17 -6.82
N LEU A 320 -11.84 -10.74 -5.56
CA LEU A 320 -11.05 -9.59 -5.15
C LEU A 320 -9.77 -10.09 -4.48
N ARG A 321 -8.65 -9.99 -5.18
CA ARG A 321 -7.36 -10.44 -4.65
C ARG A 321 -6.65 -9.31 -3.91
N LEU A 322 -6.57 -9.44 -2.60
CA LEU A 322 -5.88 -8.49 -1.73
C LEU A 322 -4.39 -8.88 -1.62
N PRO A 323 -3.46 -8.05 -2.13
CA PRO A 323 -2.04 -8.38 -2.08
C PRO A 323 -1.48 -8.30 -0.66
N PRO A 324 -0.38 -9.01 -0.36
CA PRO A 324 0.35 -8.86 0.89
C PRO A 324 0.91 -7.44 1.04
N LEU A 325 1.15 -6.99 2.28
CA LEU A 325 1.64 -5.64 2.55
C LEU A 325 3.02 -5.38 1.91
N ALA A 326 3.83 -6.41 1.75
CA ALA A 326 5.13 -6.34 1.07
C ALA A 326 5.04 -5.91 -0.41
N GLU A 327 3.92 -6.23 -1.10
CA GLU A 327 3.66 -5.85 -2.51
C GLU A 327 2.97 -4.47 -2.64
N ARG A 328 2.61 -3.84 -1.51
CA ARG A 328 1.96 -2.52 -1.46
C ARG A 328 2.61 -1.61 -0.40
N ARG A 329 3.92 -1.44 -0.51
CA ARG A 329 4.73 -0.69 0.46
C ARG A 329 4.29 0.76 0.68
N ASP A 330 3.68 1.38 -0.33
CA ASP A 330 3.12 2.73 -0.23
C ASP A 330 1.96 2.82 0.80
N ASP A 331 1.40 1.69 1.23
CA ASP A 331 0.38 1.65 2.28
C ASP A 331 0.98 1.68 3.69
N VAL A 332 2.26 1.31 3.85
CA VAL A 332 2.87 1.11 5.18
C VAL A 332 2.83 2.37 6.03
N LEU A 333 3.35 3.49 5.50
CA LEU A 333 3.39 4.75 6.26
C LEU A 333 2.00 5.34 6.52
N PRO A 334 1.08 5.43 5.55
CA PRO A 334 -0.29 5.87 5.81
C PRO A 334 -1.01 5.03 6.87
N LEU A 335 -0.83 3.70 6.84
CA LEU A 335 -1.40 2.81 7.84
C LEU A 335 -0.77 3.01 9.22
N ALA A 336 0.55 3.16 9.29
CA ALA A 336 1.26 3.42 10.55
C ALA A 336 0.80 4.74 11.17
N GLU A 337 0.72 5.81 10.40
CA GLU A 337 0.22 7.12 10.85
C GLU A 337 -1.25 7.04 11.32
N HIS A 338 -2.08 6.30 10.61
CA HIS A 338 -3.46 6.04 11.01
C HIS A 338 -3.54 5.30 12.36
N PHE A 339 -2.73 4.26 12.57
CA PHE A 339 -2.73 3.50 13.83
C PHE A 339 -2.13 4.30 15.00
N LEU A 340 -1.21 5.21 14.74
CA LEU A 340 -0.74 6.17 15.75
C LEU A 340 -1.85 7.10 16.22
N ALA A 341 -2.79 7.46 15.36
CA ALA A 341 -3.91 8.35 15.65
C ALA A 341 -3.49 9.66 16.36
N GLY A 342 -2.33 10.21 16.00
CA GLY A 342 -1.78 11.44 16.59
C GLY A 342 -1.15 11.28 17.98
N ARG A 343 -1.09 10.08 18.55
CA ARG A 343 -0.52 9.81 19.91
C ARG A 343 0.99 9.96 19.98
N ALA A 344 1.68 9.82 18.84
CA ALA A 344 3.14 9.94 18.71
C ALA A 344 3.49 10.32 17.27
N ARG A 345 4.77 10.62 17.01
CA ARG A 345 5.28 10.92 15.66
C ARG A 345 6.32 9.88 15.26
N LEU A 346 6.32 9.52 13.97
CA LEU A 346 7.36 8.65 13.41
C LEU A 346 8.63 9.47 13.16
N GLY A 347 9.74 9.08 13.75
CA GLY A 347 11.07 9.58 13.39
C GLY A 347 11.48 9.06 12.00
N GLU A 348 12.45 9.74 11.38
CA GLU A 348 12.91 9.38 10.02
C GLU A 348 13.47 7.95 9.99
N ALA A 349 14.32 7.58 10.93
CA ALA A 349 14.83 6.21 11.06
C ALA A 349 13.73 5.16 11.24
N ALA A 350 12.63 5.50 11.94
CA ALA A 350 11.49 4.60 12.08
C ALA A 350 10.71 4.45 10.77
N ARG A 351 10.57 5.53 9.99
CA ARG A 351 9.95 5.49 8.64
C ARG A 351 10.72 4.56 7.71
N GLU A 352 12.05 4.69 7.68
CA GLU A 352 12.93 3.82 6.89
C GLU A 352 12.81 2.36 7.33
N ALA A 353 12.85 2.08 8.63
CA ALA A 353 12.70 0.73 9.17
C ALA A 353 11.35 0.10 8.83
N LEU A 354 10.25 0.88 8.92
CA LEU A 354 8.91 0.44 8.54
C LEU A 354 8.83 0.07 7.05
N LEU A 355 9.46 0.85 6.16
CA LEU A 355 9.49 0.59 4.72
C LEU A 355 10.41 -0.57 4.34
N ALA A 356 11.49 -0.79 5.08
CA ALA A 356 12.42 -1.89 4.84
C ALA A 356 11.85 -3.25 5.26
N HIS A 357 11.00 -3.28 6.29
CA HIS A 357 10.47 -4.52 6.84
C HIS A 357 9.49 -5.23 5.89
N ARG A 358 9.50 -6.57 5.85
CA ARG A 358 8.68 -7.39 4.93
C ARG A 358 7.23 -7.62 5.36
N TRP A 359 6.93 -7.41 6.63
CA TRP A 359 5.58 -7.56 7.21
C TRP A 359 4.93 -8.92 6.92
N PRO A 360 5.49 -10.07 7.33
CA PRO A 360 4.90 -11.38 7.09
C PRO A 360 3.49 -11.52 7.69
N GLY A 361 3.21 -10.87 8.83
CA GLY A 361 1.87 -10.78 9.43
C GLY A 361 1.00 -9.64 8.88
N ASN A 362 1.46 -8.97 7.80
CA ASN A 362 0.75 -7.93 7.08
C ASN A 362 0.31 -6.76 7.98
N VAL A 363 -0.90 -6.22 7.72
CA VAL A 363 -1.44 -5.06 8.45
C VAL A 363 -1.66 -5.35 9.93
N ARG A 364 -1.94 -6.60 10.31
CA ARG A 364 -2.11 -7.00 11.72
C ARG A 364 -0.80 -6.86 12.49
N GLU A 365 0.31 -7.28 11.91
CA GLU A 365 1.64 -7.13 12.49
C GLU A 365 2.05 -5.67 12.58
N LEU A 366 1.89 -4.91 11.49
CA LEU A 366 2.15 -3.47 11.45
C LEU A 366 1.37 -2.74 12.56
N LYS A 367 0.07 -3.00 12.65
CA LYS A 367 -0.79 -2.40 13.68
C LYS A 367 -0.27 -2.69 15.08
N ASN A 368 0.03 -3.96 15.38
CA ASN A 368 0.52 -4.36 16.71
C ASN A 368 1.87 -3.71 17.04
N ALA A 369 2.79 -3.60 16.07
CA ALA A 369 4.09 -2.96 16.26
C ALA A 369 3.94 -1.46 16.56
N VAL A 370 3.11 -0.77 15.78
CA VAL A 370 2.86 0.67 15.92
C VAL A 370 2.10 1.01 17.21
N GLU A 371 1.06 0.25 17.55
CA GLU A 371 0.29 0.46 18.78
C GLU A 371 1.14 0.20 20.01
N ARG A 372 1.96 -0.86 20.00
CA ARG A 372 2.93 -1.14 21.08
C ARG A 372 3.93 0.02 21.24
N ALA A 373 4.51 0.51 20.14
CA ALA A 373 5.44 1.64 20.18
C ALA A 373 4.78 2.90 20.77
N ALA A 374 3.55 3.19 20.38
CA ALA A 374 2.79 4.33 20.91
C ALA A 374 2.49 4.21 22.43
N LEU A 375 2.31 3.00 22.93
CA LEU A 375 2.08 2.74 24.37
C LEU A 375 3.38 2.84 25.18
N LEU A 376 4.51 2.40 24.63
CA LEU A 376 5.81 2.42 25.31
C LEU A 376 6.46 3.81 25.32
N GLY A 377 6.14 4.67 24.34
CA GLY A 377 6.67 6.03 24.19
C GLY A 377 5.57 7.08 24.00
N PRO A 378 4.68 7.30 24.99
CA PRO A 378 3.59 8.25 24.81
C PRO A 378 4.11 9.67 24.60
N GLY A 379 3.70 10.31 23.49
CA GLY A 379 4.13 11.67 23.11
C GLY A 379 5.56 11.79 22.61
N ALA A 380 6.35 10.71 22.62
CA ALA A 380 7.72 10.69 22.12
C ALA A 380 7.78 10.44 20.60
N GLU A 381 8.94 10.70 20.04
CA GLU A 381 9.27 10.28 18.68
C GLU A 381 9.51 8.77 18.65
N ILE A 382 8.77 8.07 17.77
CA ILE A 382 8.92 6.62 17.59
C ILE A 382 10.24 6.33 16.89
N THR A 383 11.03 5.44 17.52
CA THR A 383 12.30 4.92 16.98
C THR A 383 12.14 3.48 16.50
N PRO A 384 13.08 2.93 15.68
CA PRO A 384 13.06 1.52 15.28
C PRO A 384 13.04 0.55 16.46
N ALA A 385 13.74 0.89 17.55
CA ALA A 385 13.77 0.08 18.79
C ALA A 385 12.39 -0.04 19.45
N LEU A 386 11.61 1.04 19.50
CA LEU A 386 10.25 1.03 20.03
C LEU A 386 9.30 0.19 19.17
N LEU A 387 9.51 0.15 17.85
CA LEU A 387 8.79 -0.70 16.93
C LEU A 387 9.16 -2.18 17.06
N GLY A 388 10.30 -2.49 17.70
CA GLY A 388 10.89 -3.83 17.74
C GLY A 388 11.51 -4.25 16.39
N LEU A 389 11.85 -3.28 15.55
CA LEU A 389 12.48 -3.47 14.24
C LEU A 389 13.97 -3.11 14.38
N ASN A 390 14.79 -4.02 14.88
CA ASN A 390 16.23 -3.82 14.95
C ASN A 390 16.89 -4.33 13.67
N ALA A 391 17.88 -3.60 13.16
CA ALA A 391 18.60 -3.90 11.92
C ALA A 391 19.35 -5.27 11.91
N ALA A 392 19.28 -6.05 12.99
CA ALA A 392 19.92 -7.36 13.13
C ALA A 392 19.00 -8.55 12.75
N ASP A 393 17.74 -8.32 12.42
CA ASP A 393 16.75 -9.40 12.25
C ASP A 393 16.55 -9.88 10.79
N ASP A 394 17.30 -9.36 9.83
CA ASP A 394 17.23 -9.79 8.41
C ASP A 394 17.72 -11.24 8.16
N GLY A 395 18.25 -11.91 9.17
CA GLY A 395 18.75 -13.28 9.10
C GLY A 395 17.93 -14.33 9.85
N ASN A 396 16.99 -13.95 10.71
CA ASN A 396 16.25 -14.89 11.54
C ASN A 396 14.72 -14.73 11.45
N ALA A 397 14.17 -14.79 10.23
CA ALA A 397 12.73 -14.84 9.96
C ALA A 397 12.02 -16.08 10.57
N GLY A 398 12.72 -16.83 11.42
CA GLY A 398 12.21 -17.98 12.15
C GLY A 398 11.81 -17.72 13.61
N ALA A 399 12.11 -16.54 14.19
CA ALA A 399 11.95 -16.31 15.64
C ALA A 399 10.59 -15.69 16.04
N TRP A 400 9.79 -15.19 15.11
CA TRP A 400 8.40 -14.76 15.39
C TRP A 400 7.40 -15.89 15.09
N ARG A 401 7.76 -17.08 15.51
CA ARG A 401 6.76 -18.15 15.65
C ARG A 401 5.83 -17.74 16.77
N ASN A 402 4.52 -17.96 16.54
CA ASN A 402 3.45 -17.80 17.52
C ASN A 402 3.99 -17.98 18.93
N LEU A 403 3.83 -16.97 19.81
CA LEU A 403 4.13 -17.09 21.23
C LEU A 403 3.43 -18.32 21.86
N ASP A 404 2.46 -18.90 21.16
CA ASP A 404 1.72 -20.10 21.52
C ASP A 404 2.30 -21.42 21.00
N GLU A 405 3.34 -21.42 20.11
CA GLU A 405 3.88 -22.66 19.56
C GLU A 405 5.42 -22.67 19.52
N PRO A 406 6.08 -23.13 20.60
CA PRO A 406 7.53 -23.26 20.65
C PRO A 406 8.03 -24.24 19.58
N SER A 407 9.17 -23.91 18.95
CA SER A 407 9.79 -24.76 17.93
C SER A 407 10.24 -26.09 18.52
N ARG A 408 10.44 -27.10 17.66
CA ARG A 408 11.01 -28.41 18.07
C ARG A 408 12.31 -28.21 18.87
N ASP A 409 13.18 -27.32 18.41
CA ASP A 409 14.48 -27.06 19.05
C ASP A 409 14.33 -26.34 20.39
N ALA A 410 13.35 -25.43 20.53
CA ALA A 410 13.03 -24.80 21.81
C ALA A 410 12.46 -25.80 22.82
N VAL A 411 11.65 -26.75 22.34
CA VAL A 411 11.12 -27.84 23.20
C VAL A 411 12.26 -28.79 23.65
N VAL A 412 13.17 -29.14 22.75
CA VAL A 412 14.34 -29.97 23.08
C VAL A 412 15.27 -29.27 24.06
N ALA A 413 15.57 -27.97 23.84
CA ALA A 413 16.40 -27.17 24.73
C ALA A 413 15.79 -27.05 26.15
N ALA A 414 14.49 -26.76 26.21
CA ALA A 414 13.78 -26.65 27.50
C ALA A 414 13.72 -28.01 28.24
N LEU A 415 13.60 -29.13 27.54
CA LEU A 415 13.68 -30.46 28.16
C LEU A 415 15.08 -30.79 28.66
N ALA A 416 16.11 -30.43 27.90
CA ALA A 416 17.50 -30.62 28.34
C ALA A 416 17.81 -29.78 29.59
N GLU A 417 17.40 -28.52 29.63
CA GLU A 417 17.56 -27.61 30.75
C GLU A 417 16.74 -28.06 32.00
N ALA A 418 15.57 -28.66 31.74
CA ALA A 418 14.71 -29.20 32.80
C ALA A 418 15.15 -30.59 33.29
N GLY A 419 16.25 -31.17 32.76
CA GLY A 419 16.72 -32.51 33.11
C GLY A 419 15.72 -33.61 32.75
N GLY A 420 14.96 -33.49 31.65
CA GLY A 420 13.92 -34.41 31.21
C GLY A 420 12.58 -34.29 31.95
N VAL A 421 12.45 -33.39 32.92
CA VAL A 421 11.21 -33.22 33.67
C VAL A 421 10.19 -32.38 32.92
N VAL A 422 9.18 -33.01 32.35
CA VAL A 422 8.17 -32.37 31.49
C VAL A 422 7.43 -31.20 32.18
N SER A 423 7.13 -31.29 33.47
CA SER A 423 6.47 -30.22 34.19
C SER A 423 7.34 -28.96 34.33
N ARG A 424 8.65 -29.14 34.47
CA ARG A 424 9.64 -28.05 34.56
C ARG A 424 9.87 -27.41 33.17
N ALA A 425 9.99 -28.23 32.15
CA ALA A 425 10.09 -27.77 30.75
C ALA A 425 8.83 -27.00 30.31
N ALA A 426 7.64 -27.42 30.72
CA ALA A 426 6.40 -26.71 30.44
C ALA A 426 6.39 -25.31 31.08
N ASN A 427 6.84 -25.19 32.33
CA ASN A 427 6.95 -23.90 33.02
C ASN A 427 7.99 -22.97 32.31
N LEU A 428 9.13 -23.49 31.86
CA LEU A 428 10.15 -22.74 31.15
C LEU A 428 9.60 -22.18 29.80
N LEU A 429 8.70 -22.94 29.17
CA LEU A 429 8.07 -22.55 27.88
C LEU A 429 6.76 -21.76 28.06
N GLY A 430 6.33 -21.49 29.30
CA GLY A 430 5.05 -20.82 29.57
C GLY A 430 3.83 -21.64 29.16
N LEU A 431 3.96 -22.98 29.09
CA LEU A 431 2.92 -23.89 28.65
C LEU A 431 2.31 -24.71 29.81
N SER A 432 1.07 -25.14 29.61
CA SER A 432 0.52 -26.19 30.46
C SER A 432 1.20 -27.54 30.15
N ARG A 433 1.29 -28.43 31.16
CA ARG A 433 1.87 -29.77 31.01
C ARG A 433 1.21 -30.58 29.88
N GLN A 434 -0.11 -30.49 29.72
CA GLN A 434 -0.86 -31.14 28.65
C GLN A 434 -0.55 -30.56 27.26
N ALA A 435 -0.34 -29.24 27.20
CA ALA A 435 0.03 -28.57 25.96
C ALA A 435 1.43 -29.00 25.50
N LEU A 436 2.38 -29.21 26.43
CA LEU A 436 3.72 -29.71 26.10
C LEU A 436 3.68 -31.17 25.65
N TYR A 437 2.91 -32.04 26.27
CA TYR A 437 2.76 -33.46 25.88
C TYR A 437 2.26 -33.58 24.44
N ARG A 438 1.24 -32.81 24.03
CA ARG A 438 0.74 -32.80 22.64
C ARG A 438 1.81 -32.40 21.62
N ARG A 439 2.74 -31.50 22.02
CA ARG A 439 3.85 -31.06 21.15
C ARG A 439 4.96 -32.09 21.09
N LEU A 440 5.29 -32.76 22.20
CA LEU A 440 6.26 -33.86 22.22
C LEU A 440 5.82 -34.97 21.29
N GLU A 441 4.55 -35.37 21.35
CA GLU A 441 3.96 -36.37 20.46
C GLU A 441 4.02 -35.92 18.99
N ARG A 442 3.64 -34.68 18.70
CA ARG A 442 3.68 -34.12 17.34
C ARG A 442 5.08 -34.01 16.75
N TYR A 443 6.07 -33.73 17.58
CA TYR A 443 7.48 -33.62 17.14
C TYR A 443 8.25 -34.94 17.24
N GLY A 444 7.63 -36.02 17.68
CA GLY A 444 8.25 -37.32 17.85
C GLY A 444 9.37 -37.30 18.91
N ILE A 445 9.25 -36.48 19.95
CA ILE A 445 10.25 -36.37 21.01
C ILE A 445 9.76 -37.19 22.20
N VAL A 446 10.60 -38.16 22.60
CA VAL A 446 10.36 -38.92 23.83
C VAL A 446 11.03 -38.16 25.00
N PRO A 447 10.29 -37.84 26.09
CA PRO A 447 10.83 -37.06 27.19
C PRO A 447 11.83 -37.87 28.04
#